data_69f8dd153d7a1947caa6bdab47e8a7d0
#
_entry.id   69f8dd153d7a1947caa6bdab47e8a7d0
#
_cell.length_a   1.000
_cell.length_b   1.000
_cell.length_c   1.000
_cell.angle_alpha   90.00
_cell.angle_beta   90.00
_cell.angle_gamma   90.00
#
_symmetry.space_group_name_H-M   'P 1'
#
loop_
_entity.id
_entity.type
_entity.pdbx_description
1 polymer ?
#
loop_
_entity_poly.entity_id
_entity_poly.type
_entity_poly.pdbx_seq_one_letter_code
_entity_poly.pdbx_strand_id
1 'polypeptide(L)'
;RRYNLNMNVTSDVTDWLSVSGGMKYIRNENKTEHGVPSIINYLLVPSTMVAQQSDGNWGSIAGGKQATISFITGNPLRAMNSDNWNNSSFENSMYNLSIDIKPVKGLTITGAGSYKRYEYKYKSYTALQDEVPLFGSGDLISGTGNAVNQMSMSWNSSSVLQTQLTAHYDYTYNE
;
A
#
# COMPACT_ATOMS: atom_id res chain seq x y z
N ARG A 1 6.26 5.05 6.46
CA ARG A 1 7.35 4.43 7.26
C ARG A 1 7.66 3.05 6.70
N ARG A 2 8.94 2.63 6.83
CA ARG A 2 9.36 1.30 6.36
C ARG A 2 10.20 0.61 7.43
N TYR A 3 9.88 -0.66 7.66
CA TYR A 3 10.61 -1.54 8.56
C TYR A 3 11.10 -2.76 7.78
N ASN A 4 12.35 -3.13 7.94
CA ASN A 4 12.94 -4.31 7.33
C ASN A 4 13.66 -5.10 8.41
N LEU A 5 13.39 -6.41 8.46
CA LEU A 5 14.15 -7.37 9.25
C LEU A 5 14.62 -8.48 8.32
N ASN A 6 15.87 -8.85 8.41
CA ASN A 6 16.43 -10.00 7.70
C ASN A 6 17.33 -10.77 8.65
N MET A 7 17.10 -12.06 8.77
CA MET A 7 17.85 -12.96 9.62
C MET A 7 18.09 -14.26 8.86
N ASN A 8 19.33 -14.73 8.88
CA ASN A 8 19.71 -16.04 8.35
C ASN A 8 20.61 -16.73 9.37
N VAL A 9 20.37 -18.03 9.56
CA VAL A 9 21.14 -18.88 10.45
C VAL A 9 21.45 -20.16 9.71
N THR A 10 22.69 -20.58 9.76
CA THR A 10 23.15 -21.89 9.27
C THR A 10 23.90 -22.57 10.40
N SER A 11 23.61 -23.85 10.60
CA SER A 11 24.25 -24.67 11.62
C SER A 11 24.57 -26.05 11.03
N ASP A 12 25.82 -26.44 11.17
CA ASP A 12 26.26 -27.81 10.95
C ASP A 12 26.03 -28.60 12.25
N VAL A 13 24.95 -29.38 12.29
CA VAL A 13 24.53 -30.13 13.46
C VAL A 13 25.46 -31.33 13.66
N THR A 14 25.86 -31.96 12.56
CA THR A 14 26.82 -33.05 12.50
C THR A 14 27.60 -32.96 11.18
N ASP A 15 28.62 -33.82 10.98
CA ASP A 15 29.39 -33.90 9.71
C ASP A 15 28.50 -34.27 8.51
N TRP A 16 27.34 -34.89 8.74
CA TRP A 16 26.43 -35.35 7.70
C TRP A 16 25.10 -34.58 7.66
N LEU A 17 24.85 -33.63 8.60
CA LEU A 17 23.61 -32.89 8.71
C LEU A 17 23.86 -31.39 8.88
N SER A 18 23.43 -30.59 7.92
CA SER A 18 23.41 -29.13 8.02
C SER A 18 21.97 -28.62 7.91
N VAL A 19 21.65 -27.60 8.71
CA VAL A 19 20.33 -26.95 8.69
C VAL A 19 20.53 -25.46 8.52
N SER A 20 19.82 -24.88 7.57
CA SER A 20 19.79 -23.44 7.36
C SER A 20 18.36 -22.91 7.39
N GLY A 21 18.17 -21.77 8.03
CA GLY A 21 16.90 -21.10 8.12
C GLY A 21 17.04 -19.60 7.92
N GLY A 22 16.06 -18.99 7.28
CA GLY A 22 16.02 -17.56 7.05
C GLY A 22 14.64 -16.97 7.23
N MET A 23 14.62 -15.72 7.67
CA MET A 23 13.41 -14.93 7.79
C MET A 23 13.67 -13.55 7.19
N LYS A 24 12.75 -13.10 6.33
CA LYS A 24 12.70 -11.73 5.83
C LYS A 24 11.33 -11.15 6.09
N TYR A 25 11.30 -9.99 6.74
CA TYR A 25 10.08 -9.25 7.01
C TYR A 25 10.23 -7.82 6.51
N ILE A 26 9.25 -7.37 5.75
CA ILE A 26 9.17 -6.00 5.25
C ILE A 26 7.78 -5.48 5.57
N ARG A 27 7.70 -4.33 6.22
CA ARG A 27 6.46 -3.59 6.44
C ARG A 27 6.60 -2.17 5.97
N ASN A 28 5.71 -1.76 5.10
CA ASN A 28 5.56 -0.39 4.65
C ASN A 28 4.23 0.16 5.16
N GLU A 29 4.27 1.31 5.80
CA GLU A 29 3.08 2.05 6.23
C GLU A 29 3.05 3.39 5.52
N ASN A 30 1.92 3.70 4.92
CA ASN A 30 1.65 5.00 4.32
C ASN A 30 0.40 5.59 4.95
N LYS A 31 0.55 6.77 5.53
CA LYS A 31 -0.53 7.57 6.08
C LYS A 31 -0.66 8.84 5.28
N THR A 32 -1.86 9.13 4.85
CA THR A 32 -2.21 10.42 4.24
C THR A 32 -3.27 11.04 5.13
N GLU A 33 -2.91 12.12 5.78
CA GLU A 33 -3.83 12.97 6.55
C GLU A 33 -4.31 14.05 5.60
N HIS A 34 -5.60 14.33 5.64
CA HIS A 34 -6.30 15.22 4.71
C HIS A 34 -6.41 14.68 3.27
N GLY A 35 -7.29 15.27 2.51
CA GLY A 35 -7.40 14.98 1.09
C GLY A 35 -6.20 15.56 0.34
N VAL A 36 -5.34 14.70 -0.23
CA VAL A 36 -4.27 15.15 -1.12
C VAL A 36 -4.73 14.99 -2.55
N PRO A 37 -5.10 16.08 -3.23
CA PRO A 37 -5.47 16.01 -4.64
C PRO A 37 -4.26 15.63 -5.50
N SER A 38 -4.51 14.98 -6.62
CA SER A 38 -3.49 14.73 -7.63
C SER A 38 -2.88 16.06 -8.11
N ILE A 39 -1.60 16.08 -8.43
CA ILE A 39 -0.91 17.26 -9.01
C ILE A 39 -1.64 17.78 -10.26
N ILE A 40 -2.26 16.89 -11.02
CA ILE A 40 -3.07 17.25 -12.19
C ILE A 40 -4.25 18.12 -11.79
N ASN A 41 -4.89 17.85 -10.65
CA ASN A 41 -6.01 18.66 -10.15
C ASN A 41 -5.59 20.10 -9.85
N TYR A 42 -4.35 20.31 -9.37
CA TYR A 42 -3.82 21.66 -9.18
C TYR A 42 -3.55 22.37 -10.50
N LEU A 43 -3.01 21.65 -11.48
CA LEU A 43 -2.67 22.22 -12.79
C LEU A 43 -3.92 22.56 -13.63
N LEU A 44 -5.04 21.88 -13.37
CA LEU A 44 -6.30 22.08 -14.08
C LEU A 44 -7.20 23.13 -13.42
N VAL A 45 -6.80 23.70 -12.27
CA VAL A 45 -7.58 24.76 -11.63
C VAL A 45 -7.52 26.02 -12.50
N PRO A 46 -8.68 26.53 -12.96
CA PRO A 46 -8.68 27.78 -13.73
C PRO A 46 -8.27 28.96 -12.85
N SER A 47 -7.55 29.89 -13.43
CA SER A 47 -7.08 31.11 -12.73
C SER A 47 -8.21 31.99 -12.17
N THR A 48 -9.43 31.77 -12.64
CA THR A 48 -10.65 32.44 -12.18
C THR A 48 -11.25 31.80 -10.93
N MET A 49 -10.76 30.66 -10.49
CA MET A 49 -11.22 30.00 -9.28
C MET A 49 -10.58 30.63 -8.04
N VAL A 50 -11.40 31.19 -7.19
CA VAL A 50 -10.96 31.70 -5.88
C VAL A 50 -10.89 30.55 -4.89
N ALA A 51 -9.79 30.45 -4.15
CA ALA A 51 -9.60 29.36 -3.18
C ALA A 51 -10.61 29.42 -2.04
N GLN A 52 -10.86 30.63 -1.52
CA GLN A 52 -11.84 30.89 -0.49
C GLN A 52 -12.51 32.25 -0.78
N GLN A 53 -13.80 32.31 -0.60
CA GLN A 53 -14.61 33.51 -0.79
C GLN A 53 -14.45 34.48 0.40
N SER A 54 -14.84 35.73 0.22
CA SER A 54 -14.74 36.76 1.27
C SER A 54 -15.64 36.50 2.49
N ASP A 55 -16.67 35.67 2.34
CA ASP A 55 -17.58 35.23 3.41
C ASP A 55 -17.06 33.98 4.16
N GLY A 56 -15.88 33.48 3.80
CA GLY A 56 -15.27 32.30 4.41
C GLY A 56 -15.66 30.96 3.74
N ASN A 57 -16.57 30.96 2.80
CA ASN A 57 -16.93 29.77 2.05
C ASN A 57 -15.80 29.33 1.09
N TRP A 58 -15.73 28.04 0.81
CA TRP A 58 -14.80 27.54 -0.18
C TRP A 58 -15.14 28.07 -1.57
N GLY A 59 -14.11 28.46 -2.29
CA GLY A 59 -14.29 28.94 -3.65
C GLY A 59 -14.80 27.85 -4.58
N SER A 60 -15.63 28.27 -5.49
CA SER A 60 -16.16 27.45 -6.59
C SER A 60 -15.82 28.12 -7.92
N ILE A 61 -16.05 27.42 -9.03
CA ILE A 61 -15.94 27.99 -10.36
C ILE A 61 -17.02 29.08 -10.50
N ALA A 62 -16.59 30.29 -10.84
CA ALA A 62 -17.48 31.40 -11.02
C ALA A 62 -18.37 31.21 -12.26
N GLY A 63 -19.67 31.41 -12.08
CA GLY A 63 -20.57 31.74 -13.17
C GLY A 63 -21.33 30.59 -13.82
N GLY A 64 -22.56 30.43 -13.33
CA GLY A 64 -23.66 29.81 -14.05
C GLY A 64 -23.81 28.31 -13.86
N LYS A 65 -24.98 27.81 -14.23
CA LYS A 65 -25.44 26.43 -14.13
C LYS A 65 -24.60 25.38 -14.89
N GLN A 66 -23.48 25.76 -15.45
CA GLN A 66 -22.56 24.92 -16.22
C GLN A 66 -21.24 24.61 -15.49
N ALA A 67 -21.23 24.61 -14.17
CA ALA A 67 -20.14 24.02 -13.40
C ALA A 67 -20.06 22.47 -13.55
N THR A 68 -20.68 21.91 -14.53
CA THR A 68 -20.58 20.49 -14.93
C THR A 68 -19.38 20.20 -15.83
N ILE A 69 -18.29 20.88 -15.66
CA ILE A 69 -17.03 20.40 -16.20
C ILE A 69 -16.52 19.36 -15.24
N SER A 70 -16.85 18.13 -15.51
CA SER A 70 -16.68 16.95 -14.65
C SER A 70 -15.24 16.58 -14.26
N PHE A 71 -14.25 17.34 -14.65
CA PHE A 71 -12.86 17.15 -14.24
C PHE A 71 -12.33 18.22 -13.26
N ILE A 72 -13.14 19.21 -12.90
CA ILE A 72 -12.74 20.25 -11.94
C ILE A 72 -13.76 20.27 -10.79
N THR A 73 -14.06 19.12 -10.25
CA THR A 73 -15.07 18.95 -9.21
C THR A 73 -14.59 19.33 -7.81
N GLY A 74 -13.35 19.78 -7.64
CA GLY A 74 -12.85 20.04 -6.31
C GLY A 74 -11.91 21.23 -6.22
N ASN A 75 -12.15 22.08 -5.23
CA ASN A 75 -11.16 23.03 -4.78
C ASN A 75 -10.03 22.29 -4.07
N PRO A 76 -8.77 22.35 -4.58
CA PRO A 76 -7.65 21.62 -3.97
C PRO A 76 -7.36 22.03 -2.54
N LEU A 77 -7.52 23.31 -2.22
CA LEU A 77 -7.33 23.80 -0.85
C LEU A 77 -8.40 23.27 0.12
N ARG A 78 -9.64 23.18 -0.35
CA ARG A 78 -10.69 22.53 0.42
C ARG A 78 -10.38 21.07 0.71
N ALA A 79 -9.91 20.34 -0.29
CA ALA A 79 -9.52 18.95 -0.12
C ALA A 79 -8.38 18.80 0.89
N MET A 80 -7.39 19.68 0.86
CA MET A 80 -6.27 19.68 1.82
C MET A 80 -6.69 20.06 3.25
N ASN A 81 -7.78 20.77 3.42
CA ASN A 81 -8.34 21.14 4.72
C ASN A 81 -9.48 20.22 5.17
N SER A 82 -9.72 19.13 4.46
CA SER A 82 -10.71 18.15 4.85
C SER A 82 -10.19 17.22 5.95
N ASP A 83 -11.10 16.67 6.75
CA ASP A 83 -10.78 15.64 7.75
C ASP A 83 -10.66 14.23 7.12
N ASN A 84 -10.56 14.17 5.80
CA ASN A 84 -10.37 12.94 5.07
C ASN A 84 -8.98 12.36 5.35
N TRP A 85 -8.91 11.06 5.55
CA TRP A 85 -7.63 10.40 5.70
C TRP A 85 -7.64 9.01 5.07
N ASN A 86 -6.48 8.53 4.70
CA ASN A 86 -6.28 7.13 4.35
C ASN A 86 -5.01 6.59 5.00
N ASN A 87 -5.04 5.31 5.27
CA ASN A 87 -3.93 4.57 5.83
C ASN A 87 -3.80 3.24 5.09
N SER A 88 -2.63 2.98 4.56
CA SER A 88 -2.32 1.70 3.93
C SER A 88 -1.10 1.07 4.56
N SER A 89 -1.14 -0.23 4.77
CA SER A 89 0.01 -1.02 5.17
C SER A 89 0.19 -2.20 4.23
N PHE A 90 1.43 -2.43 3.88
CA PHE A 90 1.86 -3.58 3.11
C PHE A 90 2.87 -4.36 3.94
N GLU A 91 2.60 -5.64 4.15
CA GLU A 91 3.47 -6.56 4.87
C GLU A 91 3.87 -7.72 3.96
N ASN A 92 5.15 -8.04 3.97
CA ASN A 92 5.71 -9.18 3.24
C ASN A 92 6.60 -9.96 4.20
N SER A 93 6.20 -11.19 4.49
CA SER A 93 6.95 -12.13 5.32
C SER A 93 7.41 -13.29 4.45
N MET A 94 8.67 -13.67 4.57
CA MET A 94 9.23 -14.82 3.90
C MET A 94 10.07 -15.63 4.89
N TYR A 95 9.82 -16.91 4.96
CA TYR A 95 10.53 -17.87 5.79
C TYR A 95 11.09 -18.95 4.88
N ASN A 96 12.35 -19.27 5.07
CA ASN A 96 13.03 -20.33 4.33
C ASN A 96 13.62 -21.31 5.33
N LEU A 97 13.55 -22.59 5.00
CA LEU A 97 14.20 -23.67 5.71
C LEU A 97 14.86 -24.60 4.69
N SER A 98 16.10 -24.98 4.91
CA SER A 98 16.79 -25.99 4.13
C SER A 98 17.50 -26.96 5.04
N ILE A 99 17.47 -28.22 4.70
CA ILE A 99 18.12 -29.32 5.42
C ILE A 99 18.94 -30.09 4.38
N ASP A 100 20.26 -30.15 4.63
CA ASP A 100 21.19 -30.91 3.80
C ASP A 100 21.63 -32.16 4.56
N ILE A 101 21.44 -33.32 3.95
CA ILE A 101 21.82 -34.63 4.52
C ILE A 101 22.85 -35.27 3.60
N LYS A 102 24.01 -35.67 4.15
CA LYS A 102 25.09 -36.36 3.46
C LYS A 102 25.23 -37.79 3.98
N PRO A 103 24.36 -38.73 3.54
CA PRO A 103 24.29 -40.07 4.13
C PRO A 103 25.50 -40.94 3.79
N VAL A 104 26.13 -40.72 2.66
CA VAL A 104 27.33 -41.39 2.19
C VAL A 104 28.23 -40.40 1.44
N LYS A 105 29.50 -40.72 1.32
CA LYS A 105 30.48 -39.90 0.58
C LYS A 105 30.02 -39.65 -0.85
N GLY A 106 29.95 -38.39 -1.27
CA GLY A 106 29.53 -37.97 -2.60
C GLY A 106 28.02 -37.73 -2.76
N LEU A 107 27.16 -38.23 -1.88
CA LEU A 107 25.70 -38.00 -1.97
C LEU A 107 25.24 -36.89 -1.01
N THR A 108 24.59 -35.89 -1.57
CA THR A 108 23.92 -34.84 -0.79
C THR A 108 22.43 -34.83 -1.15
N ILE A 109 21.57 -34.92 -0.15
CA ILE A 109 20.13 -34.80 -0.29
C ILE A 109 19.72 -33.50 0.39
N THR A 110 19.10 -32.60 -0.36
CA THR A 110 18.62 -31.29 0.14
C THR A 110 17.11 -31.25 0.11
N GLY A 111 16.51 -31.05 1.28
CA GLY A 111 15.12 -30.69 1.43
C GLY A 111 15.00 -29.20 1.74
N ALA A 112 14.28 -28.46 0.91
CA ALA A 112 14.06 -27.03 1.11
C ALA A 112 12.58 -26.67 1.10
N GLY A 113 12.21 -25.70 1.94
CA GLY A 113 10.87 -25.14 2.01
C GLY A 113 10.92 -23.62 2.12
N SER A 114 9.99 -22.96 1.48
CA SER A 114 9.77 -21.53 1.65
C SER A 114 8.30 -21.22 1.82
N TYR A 115 7.99 -20.37 2.79
CA TYR A 115 6.66 -19.82 3.00
C TYR A 115 6.71 -18.31 2.86
N LYS A 116 5.87 -17.78 1.99
CA LYS A 116 5.76 -16.36 1.70
C LYS A 116 4.34 -15.91 1.93
N ARG A 117 4.18 -14.81 2.65
CA ARG A 117 2.89 -14.20 2.93
C ARG A 117 2.92 -12.71 2.62
N TYR A 118 1.92 -12.28 1.89
CA TYR A 118 1.62 -10.89 1.62
C TYR A 118 0.36 -10.49 2.33
N GLU A 119 0.37 -9.34 2.96
CA GLU A 119 -0.82 -8.68 3.48
C GLU A 119 -0.85 -7.22 3.02
N TYR A 120 -1.99 -6.81 2.52
CA TYR A 120 -2.30 -5.42 2.22
C TYR A 120 -3.55 -5.02 2.96
N LYS A 121 -3.45 -3.98 3.78
CA LYS A 121 -4.56 -3.39 4.52
C LYS A 121 -4.70 -1.94 4.10
N TYR A 122 -5.91 -1.55 3.78
CA TYR A 122 -6.26 -0.18 3.44
C TYR A 122 -7.45 0.24 4.27
N LYS A 123 -7.37 1.44 4.87
CA LYS A 123 -8.47 2.10 5.56
C LYS A 123 -8.55 3.53 5.04
N SER A 124 -9.75 3.98 4.74
CA SER A 124 -10.01 5.38 4.41
C SER A 124 -11.22 5.89 5.15
N TYR A 125 -11.17 7.15 5.48
CA TYR A 125 -12.27 7.88 6.05
C TYR A 125 -12.57 9.09 5.17
N THR A 126 -13.81 9.27 4.81
CA THR A 126 -14.32 10.43 4.10
C THR A 126 -15.28 11.15 5.02
N ALA A 127 -14.92 12.36 5.40
CA ALA A 127 -15.71 13.19 6.29
C ALA A 127 -16.94 13.76 5.58
N LEU A 128 -17.99 14.01 6.33
CA LEU A 128 -19.12 14.83 5.90
C LEU A 128 -18.59 16.20 5.48
N GLN A 129 -19.06 16.68 4.33
CA GLN A 129 -18.73 18.01 3.82
C GLN A 129 -19.98 18.62 3.19
N ASP A 130 -20.26 19.85 3.52
CA ASP A 130 -21.37 20.59 2.92
C ASP A 130 -21.10 20.86 1.43
N GLU A 131 -22.16 20.99 0.64
CA GLU A 131 -22.04 21.42 -0.75
C GLU A 131 -21.52 22.86 -0.82
N VAL A 132 -20.72 23.16 -1.85
CA VAL A 132 -20.11 24.48 -2.04
C VAL A 132 -21.12 25.40 -2.70
N PRO A 133 -21.34 26.61 -2.17
CA PRO A 133 -22.23 27.59 -2.81
C PRO A 133 -21.55 28.21 -4.04
N LEU A 134 -22.35 28.50 -5.06
CA LEU A 134 -21.96 29.33 -6.19
C LEU A 134 -21.67 30.76 -5.71
N PHE A 135 -20.59 31.33 -6.20
CA PHE A 135 -20.25 32.72 -5.91
C PHE A 135 -21.34 33.66 -6.47
N GLY A 136 -21.87 34.52 -5.62
CA GLY A 136 -22.84 35.57 -5.96
C GLY A 136 -24.32 35.17 -5.88
N SER A 137 -24.71 33.91 -6.19
CA SER A 137 -26.10 33.47 -6.03
C SER A 137 -26.38 32.73 -4.73
N GLY A 138 -25.37 32.11 -4.18
CA GLY A 138 -25.51 31.26 -2.98
C GLY A 138 -26.12 29.88 -3.24
N ASP A 139 -26.48 29.57 -4.51
CA ASP A 139 -27.02 28.26 -4.87
C ASP A 139 -25.98 27.16 -4.65
N LEU A 140 -26.38 26.07 -4.02
CA LEU A 140 -25.49 24.95 -3.76
C LEU A 140 -25.19 24.16 -5.05
N ILE A 141 -23.89 23.82 -5.22
CA ILE A 141 -23.42 23.01 -6.34
C ILE A 141 -23.53 21.55 -5.95
N SER A 142 -24.50 20.86 -6.53
CA SER A 142 -24.76 19.45 -6.26
C SER A 142 -23.53 18.56 -6.55
N GLY A 143 -23.27 17.63 -5.66
CA GLY A 143 -22.15 16.68 -5.78
C GLY A 143 -20.79 17.22 -5.36
N THR A 144 -20.71 18.46 -4.85
CA THR A 144 -19.48 19.01 -4.28
C THR A 144 -19.30 18.66 -2.80
N GLY A 145 -20.36 18.20 -2.15
CA GLY A 145 -20.38 17.77 -0.76
C GLY A 145 -20.34 16.24 -0.59
N ASN A 146 -20.28 15.84 0.66
CA ASN A 146 -20.45 14.45 1.08
C ASN A 146 -21.42 14.41 2.25
N ALA A 147 -22.59 13.83 2.01
CA ALA A 147 -23.72 13.91 2.94
C ALA A 147 -23.54 13.09 4.23
N VAL A 148 -22.60 12.14 4.26
CA VAL A 148 -22.38 11.24 5.39
C VAL A 148 -20.91 10.98 5.63
N ASN A 149 -20.56 10.74 6.88
CA ASN A 149 -19.26 10.21 7.23
C ASN A 149 -19.18 8.73 6.76
N GLN A 150 -18.15 8.42 6.02
CA GLN A 150 -17.95 7.08 5.48
C GLN A 150 -16.57 6.53 5.83
N MET A 151 -16.54 5.30 6.31
CA MET A 151 -15.31 4.54 6.49
C MET A 151 -15.30 3.35 5.55
N SER A 152 -14.19 3.17 4.85
CA SER A 152 -13.94 1.99 4.02
C SER A 152 -12.71 1.25 4.51
N MET A 153 -12.78 -0.08 4.50
CA MET A 153 -11.67 -0.95 4.85
C MET A 153 -11.57 -2.08 3.82
N SER A 154 -10.36 -2.30 3.33
CA SER A 154 -10.02 -3.43 2.48
C SER A 154 -8.83 -4.19 3.09
N TRP A 155 -8.93 -5.51 3.08
CA TRP A 155 -7.87 -6.39 3.54
C TRP A 155 -7.70 -7.53 2.53
N ASN A 156 -6.51 -7.57 1.94
CA ASN A 156 -6.11 -8.61 1.00
C ASN A 156 -4.93 -9.39 1.59
N SER A 157 -5.00 -10.69 1.57
CA SER A 157 -3.88 -11.56 1.96
C SER A 157 -3.66 -12.64 0.92
N SER A 158 -2.41 -12.99 0.70
CA SER A 158 -2.01 -14.08 -0.17
C SER A 158 -0.83 -14.81 0.45
N SER A 159 -0.82 -16.13 0.35
CA SER A 159 0.29 -16.95 0.81
C SER A 159 0.71 -17.97 -0.24
N VAL A 160 2.00 -18.25 -0.29
CA VAL A 160 2.60 -19.25 -1.17
C VAL A 160 3.50 -20.13 -0.32
N LEU A 161 3.29 -21.44 -0.39
CA LEU A 161 4.17 -22.46 0.15
C LEU A 161 4.85 -23.15 -1.02
N GLN A 162 6.17 -23.21 -0.99
CA GLN A 162 6.99 -23.93 -1.98
C GLN A 162 7.88 -24.93 -1.25
N THR A 163 7.93 -26.15 -1.75
CA THR A 163 8.81 -27.20 -1.24
C THR A 163 9.62 -27.79 -2.38
N GLN A 164 10.84 -28.17 -2.10
CA GLN A 164 11.77 -28.75 -3.05
C GLN A 164 12.55 -29.87 -2.38
N LEU A 165 12.77 -30.96 -3.11
CA LEU A 165 13.66 -32.04 -2.73
C LEU A 165 14.63 -32.29 -3.89
N THR A 166 15.92 -32.27 -3.59
CA THR A 166 16.99 -32.54 -4.58
C THR A 166 17.95 -33.56 -4.03
N ALA A 167 18.50 -34.38 -4.91
CA ALA A 167 19.60 -35.27 -4.60
C ALA A 167 20.74 -35.02 -5.60
N HIS A 168 21.92 -34.82 -5.08
CA HIS A 168 23.13 -34.57 -5.85
C HIS A 168 24.18 -35.61 -5.50
N TYR A 169 24.77 -36.25 -6.52
CA TYR A 169 25.81 -37.25 -6.31
C TYR A 169 27.06 -36.91 -7.12
N ASP A 170 28.16 -36.70 -6.40
CA ASP A 170 29.49 -36.47 -6.95
C ASP A 170 30.32 -37.75 -6.84
N TYR A 171 30.71 -38.31 -7.98
CA TYR A 171 31.60 -39.43 -8.03
C TYR A 171 32.90 -39.07 -8.75
N THR A 172 34.03 -39.19 -8.01
CA THR A 172 35.36 -39.01 -8.61
C THR A 172 35.91 -40.40 -8.91
N TYR A 173 36.08 -40.72 -10.15
CA TYR A 173 36.79 -41.92 -10.61
C TYR A 173 38.27 -41.64 -10.54
N ASN A 174 39.00 -42.35 -9.65
CA ASN A 174 40.46 -42.36 -9.69
C ASN A 174 40.89 -43.42 -10.66
N GLU A 175 41.51 -43.02 -11.80
CA GLU A 175 42.30 -43.89 -12.63
C GLU A 175 43.62 -44.31 -11.93
#